data_4c05470f65011c891425aba7885b24b6
#
_entry.id   4c05470f65011c891425aba7885b24b6
#
_cell.length_a   1.000
_cell.length_b   1.000
_cell.length_c   1.000
_cell.angle_alpha   90.00
_cell.angle_beta   90.00
_cell.angle_gamma   90.00
#
_symmetry.space_group_name_H-M   'P 1'
#
loop_
_entity.id
_entity.type
_entity.pdbx_description
1 polymer ?
#
loop_
_entity_poly.entity_id
_entity_poly.type
_entity_poly.pdbx_seq_one_letter_code
_entity_poly.pdbx_strand_id
1 'polypeptide(L)'
;MRVAGAKGGISGGTYNSLSNVLEEARVDKEVRKTLTNPYGLNPIDKQNGPDKADLQKVIFDKISDSWIAPFVMAGINTKIVRRSHALIDFKYGSDFSYDEATLSGKGVLGQVKGYLSLIPIFLATRKKGSFIKNIVDYILPKSGEGPSQKTRISGYYNLRFYL
;
A
#
# COMPACT_ATOMS: atom_id res chain seq x y z
N MET A 1 -0.01 3.79 11.03
CA MET A 1 1.35 3.19 10.95
C MET A 1 2.19 3.92 9.91
N ARG A 2 3.49 4.09 10.14
CA ARG A 2 4.44 4.66 9.17
C ARG A 2 5.61 3.72 8.93
N VAL A 3 5.93 3.46 7.68
CA VAL A 3 7.10 2.68 7.27
C VAL A 3 8.29 3.65 7.25
N ALA A 4 9.16 3.55 8.25
CA ALA A 4 10.34 4.42 8.42
C ALA A 4 11.56 3.94 7.64
N GLY A 5 11.57 2.69 7.23
CA GLY A 5 12.59 2.10 6.40
C GLY A 5 12.20 0.68 6.01
N ALA A 6 12.59 0.29 4.83
CA ALA A 6 12.43 -1.07 4.35
C ALA A 6 13.60 -1.43 3.45
N LYS A 7 14.12 -2.63 3.63
CA LYS A 7 15.07 -3.27 2.73
C LYS A 7 14.56 -4.67 2.44
N GLY A 8 14.24 -4.94 1.21
CA GLY A 8 13.67 -6.22 0.83
C GLY A 8 13.27 -6.22 -0.64
N GLY A 9 12.62 -7.27 -1.04
CA GLY A 9 12.02 -7.42 -2.37
C GLY A 9 10.61 -7.95 -2.25
N ILE A 10 9.82 -7.70 -3.27
CA ILE A 10 8.52 -8.34 -3.45
C ILE A 10 8.72 -9.71 -4.10
N SER A 11 7.90 -10.68 -3.72
CA SER A 11 7.82 -11.93 -4.46
C SER A 11 7.07 -11.74 -5.78
N GLY A 12 7.37 -12.56 -6.77
CA GLY A 12 6.64 -12.56 -8.04
C GLY A 12 5.14 -12.82 -7.84
N GLY A 13 4.76 -13.65 -6.86
CA GLY A 13 3.36 -13.86 -6.50
C GLY A 13 2.66 -12.60 -6.01
N THR A 14 3.29 -11.82 -5.13
CA THR A 14 2.76 -10.52 -4.65
C THR A 14 2.58 -9.55 -5.82
N TYR A 15 3.60 -9.42 -6.67
CA TYR A 15 3.54 -8.54 -7.84
C TYR A 15 2.43 -8.94 -8.82
N ASN A 16 2.33 -10.23 -9.15
CA ASN A 16 1.31 -10.73 -10.05
C ASN A 16 -0.10 -10.55 -9.49
N SER A 17 -0.31 -10.84 -8.20
CA SER A 17 -1.60 -10.62 -7.55
C SER A 17 -2.02 -9.15 -7.62
N LEU A 18 -1.11 -8.22 -7.29
CA LEU A 18 -1.39 -6.78 -7.39
C LEU A 18 -1.70 -6.38 -8.83
N SER A 19 -0.89 -6.83 -9.79
CA SER A 19 -1.08 -6.54 -11.21
C SER A 19 -2.44 -7.04 -11.72
N ASN A 20 -2.84 -8.26 -11.36
CA ASN A 20 -4.11 -8.83 -11.77
C ASN A 20 -5.30 -8.07 -11.18
N VAL A 21 -5.27 -7.75 -9.88
CA VAL A 21 -6.33 -6.97 -9.22
C VAL A 21 -6.47 -5.59 -9.86
N LEU A 22 -5.37 -4.93 -10.23
CA LEU A 22 -5.41 -3.64 -10.92
C LEU A 22 -5.99 -3.73 -12.34
N GLU A 23 -5.68 -4.78 -13.10
CA GLU A 23 -6.26 -5.01 -14.41
C GLU A 23 -7.75 -5.35 -14.31
N GLU A 24 -8.16 -6.19 -13.36
CA GLU A 24 -9.55 -6.52 -13.11
C GLU A 24 -10.35 -5.26 -12.75
N ALA A 25 -9.81 -4.39 -11.87
CA ALA A 25 -10.44 -3.12 -11.53
C ALA A 25 -10.59 -2.15 -12.71
N ARG A 26 -9.83 -2.31 -13.80
CA ARG A 26 -10.01 -1.49 -15.01
C ARG A 26 -11.28 -1.84 -15.79
N VAL A 27 -11.67 -3.10 -15.75
CA VAL A 27 -12.83 -3.62 -16.53
C VAL A 27 -14.04 -3.87 -15.65
N ASP A 28 -13.88 -4.28 -14.40
CA ASP A 28 -14.94 -4.56 -13.46
C ASP A 28 -15.20 -3.36 -12.52
N LYS A 29 -16.45 -2.86 -12.57
CA LYS A 29 -16.90 -1.72 -11.76
C LYS A 29 -17.03 -2.09 -10.27
N GLU A 30 -17.45 -3.31 -9.96
CA GLU A 30 -17.64 -3.75 -8.57
C GLU A 30 -16.28 -3.97 -7.88
N VAL A 31 -15.30 -4.56 -8.59
CA VAL A 31 -13.92 -4.66 -8.10
C VAL A 31 -13.36 -3.27 -7.83
N ARG A 32 -13.54 -2.34 -8.76
CA ARG A 32 -13.10 -0.94 -8.59
C ARG A 32 -13.75 -0.28 -7.39
N LYS A 33 -15.07 -0.45 -7.20
CA LYS A 33 -15.82 0.08 -6.06
C LYS A 33 -15.30 -0.49 -4.74
N THR A 34 -15.05 -1.80 -4.68
CA THR A 34 -14.44 -2.46 -3.51
C THR A 34 -13.05 -1.91 -3.18
N LEU A 35 -12.22 -1.68 -4.19
CA LEU A 35 -10.87 -1.14 -3.99
C LEU A 35 -10.87 0.33 -3.55
N THR A 36 -11.81 1.12 -4.01
CA THR A 36 -11.89 2.55 -3.67
C THR A 36 -12.60 2.82 -2.34
N ASN A 37 -13.48 1.91 -1.88
CA ASN A 37 -14.11 2.02 -0.57
C ASN A 37 -13.12 1.60 0.53
N PRO A 38 -12.82 2.45 1.53
CA PRO A 38 -11.98 2.07 2.67
C PRO A 38 -12.42 0.79 3.39
N TYR A 39 -13.74 0.58 3.44
CA TYR A 39 -14.37 -0.58 4.10
C TYR A 39 -14.89 -1.63 3.11
N GLY A 40 -14.44 -1.61 1.86
CA GLY A 40 -14.96 -2.47 0.79
C GLY A 40 -14.80 -3.98 1.02
N LEU A 41 -13.93 -4.41 1.93
CA LEU A 41 -13.79 -5.81 2.32
C LEU A 41 -14.58 -6.20 3.57
N ASN A 42 -15.22 -5.25 4.25
CA ASN A 42 -16.05 -5.53 5.41
C ASN A 42 -17.35 -6.26 5.02
N PRO A 43 -18.00 -6.98 5.95
CA PRO A 43 -19.38 -7.40 5.77
C PRO A 43 -20.27 -6.24 5.32
N ILE A 44 -21.30 -6.53 4.52
CA ILE A 44 -22.12 -5.49 3.84
C ILE A 44 -22.76 -4.52 4.85
N ASP A 45 -23.19 -5.01 5.99
CA ASP A 45 -23.79 -4.25 7.09
C ASP A 45 -22.78 -3.42 7.90
N LYS A 46 -21.46 -3.62 7.67
CA LYS A 46 -20.34 -3.00 8.42
C LYS A 46 -19.39 -2.20 7.54
N GLN A 47 -19.86 -1.69 6.39
CA GLN A 47 -19.03 -0.97 5.41
C GLN A 47 -18.92 0.54 5.67
N ASN A 48 -19.06 0.99 6.91
CA ASN A 48 -18.93 2.38 7.32
C ASN A 48 -17.98 2.53 8.51
N GLY A 49 -17.35 3.71 8.63
CA GLY A 49 -16.48 4.02 9.74
C GLY A 49 -15.74 5.35 9.56
N PRO A 50 -14.85 5.73 10.49
CA PRO A 50 -14.18 7.03 10.52
C PRO A 50 -13.06 7.20 9.49
N ASP A 51 -12.55 6.11 8.90
CA ASP A 51 -11.41 6.16 8.00
C ASP A 51 -11.76 6.82 6.66
N LYS A 52 -10.81 7.58 6.16
CA LYS A 52 -10.79 8.12 4.80
C LYS A 52 -10.09 7.16 3.85
N ALA A 53 -10.14 7.47 2.56
CA ALA A 53 -9.35 6.78 1.54
C ALA A 53 -7.85 6.85 1.87
N ASP A 54 -7.13 5.80 1.50
CA ASP A 54 -5.68 5.72 1.70
C ASP A 54 -4.97 6.88 1.01
N LEU A 55 -3.80 7.27 1.56
CA LEU A 55 -3.00 8.39 1.06
C LEU A 55 -2.64 8.20 -0.43
N GLN A 56 -2.92 9.24 -1.25
CA GLN A 56 -2.66 9.22 -2.70
C GLN A 56 -1.56 10.20 -3.13
N LYS A 57 -1.07 11.04 -2.23
CA LYS A 57 -0.11 12.11 -2.53
C LYS A 57 0.88 12.30 -1.40
N VAL A 58 1.99 12.98 -1.69
CA VAL A 58 2.97 13.38 -0.67
C VAL A 58 2.40 14.54 0.13
N ILE A 59 2.37 14.39 1.45
CA ILE A 59 1.91 15.43 2.38
C ILE A 59 2.82 15.53 3.59
N PHE A 60 2.78 16.66 4.29
CA PHE A 60 3.39 16.79 5.61
C PHE A 60 2.45 16.22 6.66
N ASP A 61 2.94 15.27 7.44
CA ASP A 61 2.20 14.60 8.50
C ASP A 61 2.59 15.18 9.86
N LYS A 62 1.65 15.89 10.48
CA LYS A 62 1.87 16.52 11.80
C LYS A 62 2.12 15.51 12.91
N ILE A 63 1.55 14.29 12.81
CA ILE A 63 1.69 13.24 13.81
C ILE A 63 3.14 12.74 13.88
N SER A 64 3.76 12.50 12.73
CA SER A 64 5.14 12.04 12.65
C SER A 64 6.16 13.17 12.49
N ASP A 65 5.70 14.44 12.40
CA ASP A 65 6.52 15.63 12.11
C ASP A 65 7.46 15.41 10.91
N SER A 66 6.90 14.85 9.84
CA SER A 66 7.66 14.44 8.66
C SER A 66 6.81 14.46 7.40
N TRP A 67 7.45 14.52 6.24
CA TRP A 67 6.79 14.22 4.98
C TRP A 67 6.50 12.72 4.89
N ILE A 68 5.31 12.40 4.40
CA ILE A 68 4.88 11.03 4.13
C ILE A 68 4.42 10.89 2.69
N ALA A 69 4.60 9.69 2.17
CA ALA A 69 4.19 9.30 0.82
C ALA A 69 3.29 8.05 0.87
N PRO A 70 2.48 7.79 -0.15
CA PRO A 70 1.73 6.57 -0.30
C PRO A 70 2.61 5.33 -0.07
N PHE A 71 2.07 4.36 0.68
CA PHE A 71 2.68 3.06 0.84
C PHE A 71 1.98 2.05 -0.08
N VAL A 72 2.74 1.34 -0.91
CA VAL A 72 2.20 0.48 -1.97
C VAL A 72 1.23 -0.58 -1.45
N MET A 73 1.45 -1.09 -0.23
CA MET A 73 0.59 -2.12 0.36
C MET A 73 -0.59 -1.56 1.15
N ALA A 74 -0.65 -0.24 1.41
CA ALA A 74 -1.69 0.37 2.21
C ALA A 74 -3.09 0.01 1.70
N GLY A 75 -3.31 0.06 0.39
CA GLY A 75 -4.61 -0.23 -0.22
C GLY A 75 -5.19 -1.62 0.08
N ILE A 76 -4.35 -2.58 0.47
CA ILE A 76 -4.76 -3.92 0.90
C ILE A 76 -4.71 -4.03 2.42
N ASN A 77 -3.60 -3.66 3.03
CA ASN A 77 -3.36 -3.83 4.47
C ASN A 77 -4.41 -3.11 5.32
N THR A 78 -4.72 -1.86 5.01
CA THR A 78 -5.71 -1.06 5.75
C THR A 78 -7.09 -1.69 5.70
N LYS A 79 -7.49 -2.25 4.55
CA LYS A 79 -8.77 -2.96 4.40
C LYS A 79 -8.81 -4.26 5.21
N ILE A 80 -7.69 -4.99 5.28
CA ILE A 80 -7.60 -6.22 6.09
C ILE A 80 -7.73 -5.86 7.57
N VAL A 81 -7.05 -4.81 8.05
CA VAL A 81 -7.16 -4.36 9.44
C VAL A 81 -8.60 -3.94 9.76
N ARG A 82 -9.25 -3.15 8.92
CA ARG A 82 -10.64 -2.70 9.07
C ARG A 82 -11.62 -3.89 9.05
N ARG A 83 -11.40 -4.85 8.14
CA ARG A 83 -12.19 -6.08 8.10
C ARG A 83 -12.03 -6.90 9.38
N SER A 84 -10.80 -7.06 9.86
CA SER A 84 -10.54 -7.78 11.12
C SER A 84 -11.27 -7.10 12.28
N HIS A 85 -11.22 -5.78 12.37
CA HIS A 85 -11.93 -4.99 13.36
C HIS A 85 -13.46 -5.19 13.30
N ALA A 86 -14.02 -5.18 12.08
CA ALA A 86 -15.45 -5.44 11.89
C ALA A 86 -15.87 -6.89 12.28
N LEU A 87 -15.01 -7.88 12.01
CA LEU A 87 -15.28 -9.28 12.34
C LEU A 87 -15.24 -9.58 13.84
N ILE A 88 -14.53 -8.77 14.62
CA ILE A 88 -14.51 -8.84 16.08
C ILE A 88 -15.49 -7.85 16.74
N ASP A 89 -16.53 -7.44 15.99
CA ASP A 89 -17.58 -6.54 16.47
C ASP A 89 -17.05 -5.22 17.05
N PHE A 90 -16.08 -4.61 16.36
CA PHE A 90 -15.52 -3.29 16.68
C PHE A 90 -14.94 -3.18 18.10
N LYS A 91 -14.27 -4.25 18.58
CA LYS A 91 -13.67 -4.29 19.92
C LYS A 91 -12.63 -3.21 20.22
N TYR A 92 -12.03 -2.59 19.19
CA TYR A 92 -11.09 -1.47 19.38
C TYR A 92 -11.78 -0.10 19.53
N GLY A 93 -13.12 -0.06 19.51
CA GLY A 93 -13.91 1.16 19.59
C GLY A 93 -14.46 1.58 18.23
N SER A 94 -15.58 2.30 18.25
CA SER A 94 -16.25 2.79 17.02
C SER A 94 -15.48 3.88 16.29
N ASP A 95 -14.58 4.56 16.99
CA ASP A 95 -13.70 5.64 16.52
C ASP A 95 -12.31 5.14 16.08
N PHE A 96 -12.06 3.82 16.16
CA PHE A 96 -10.81 3.24 15.70
C PHE A 96 -10.53 3.59 14.23
N SER A 97 -9.40 4.24 14.01
CA SER A 97 -8.93 4.64 12.68
C SER A 97 -7.54 4.08 12.40
N TYR A 98 -7.33 3.59 11.19
CA TYR A 98 -6.06 3.00 10.80
C TYR A 98 -5.63 3.44 9.40
N ASP A 99 -4.42 3.98 9.30
CA ASP A 99 -3.80 4.35 8.03
C ASP A 99 -2.34 3.88 7.93
N GLU A 100 -1.84 3.78 6.71
CA GLU A 100 -0.45 3.43 6.42
C GLU A 100 0.17 4.43 5.45
N ALA A 101 1.42 4.81 5.72
CA ALA A 101 2.20 5.65 4.82
C ALA A 101 3.70 5.37 4.97
N THR A 102 4.48 5.76 3.96
CA THR A 102 5.94 5.73 4.01
C THR A 102 6.49 7.04 4.55
N LEU A 103 7.36 7.00 5.56
CA LEU A 103 8.10 8.18 6.03
C LEU A 103 9.18 8.56 5.02
N SER A 104 9.14 9.79 4.56
CA SER A 104 10.12 10.33 3.61
C SER A 104 11.17 11.24 4.28
N GLY A 105 10.89 11.69 5.51
CA GLY A 105 11.78 12.54 6.31
C GLY A 105 11.33 13.99 6.41
N LYS A 106 12.19 14.84 7.00
CA LYS A 106 11.89 16.25 7.27
C LYS A 106 12.38 17.18 6.16
N GLY A 107 11.85 18.41 6.16
CA GLY A 107 12.28 19.49 5.28
C GLY A 107 12.11 19.18 3.79
N VAL A 108 12.77 19.97 2.96
CA VAL A 108 12.68 19.86 1.50
C VAL A 108 13.19 18.50 0.98
N LEU A 109 14.25 17.97 1.59
CA LEU A 109 14.77 16.64 1.22
C LEU A 109 13.76 15.53 1.49
N GLY A 110 13.00 15.61 2.58
CA GLY A 110 11.91 14.67 2.87
C GLY A 110 10.81 14.74 1.83
N GLN A 111 10.43 15.95 1.43
CA GLN A 111 9.45 16.16 0.36
C GLN A 111 9.90 15.57 -0.98
N VAL A 112 11.13 15.86 -1.40
CA VAL A 112 11.70 15.33 -2.66
C VAL A 112 11.76 13.79 -2.63
N LYS A 113 12.25 13.20 -1.53
CA LYS A 113 12.26 11.73 -1.35
C LYS A 113 10.85 11.14 -1.44
N GLY A 114 9.85 11.82 -0.88
CA GLY A 114 8.46 11.40 -0.99
C GLY A 114 8.00 11.32 -2.44
N TYR A 115 8.24 12.33 -3.25
CA TYR A 115 7.89 12.31 -4.68
C TYR A 115 8.67 11.24 -5.46
N LEU A 116 9.96 11.08 -5.19
CA LEU A 116 10.77 10.04 -5.84
C LEU A 116 10.26 8.63 -5.51
N SER A 117 9.73 8.41 -4.30
CA SER A 117 9.16 7.11 -3.91
C SER A 117 7.88 6.74 -4.67
N LEU A 118 7.23 7.69 -5.33
CA LEU A 118 6.06 7.42 -6.18
C LEU A 118 6.43 6.82 -7.54
N ILE A 119 7.68 6.98 -7.99
CA ILE A 119 8.11 6.52 -9.32
C ILE A 119 7.92 5.01 -9.50
N PRO A 120 8.40 4.13 -8.60
CA PRO A 120 8.18 2.69 -8.71
C PRO A 120 6.69 2.31 -8.71
N ILE A 121 5.88 2.98 -7.88
CA ILE A 121 4.43 2.75 -7.82
C ILE A 121 3.78 3.11 -9.16
N PHE A 122 4.11 4.28 -9.69
CA PHE A 122 3.60 4.75 -10.97
C PHE A 122 3.98 3.80 -12.14
N LEU A 123 5.21 3.31 -12.15
CA LEU A 123 5.68 2.37 -13.17
C LEU A 123 4.95 1.02 -13.05
N ALA A 124 4.78 0.50 -11.84
CA ALA A 124 4.10 -0.78 -11.58
C ALA A 124 2.60 -0.75 -11.92
N THR A 125 1.95 0.42 -11.82
CA THR A 125 0.52 0.59 -12.11
C THR A 125 0.20 0.84 -13.58
N ARG A 126 1.19 0.84 -14.49
CA ARG A 126 0.97 1.02 -15.91
C ARG A 126 0.18 -0.15 -16.50
N LYS A 127 -0.59 0.16 -17.56
CA LYS A 127 -1.42 -0.83 -18.28
C LYS A 127 -0.54 -1.96 -18.81
N LYS A 128 -1.01 -3.19 -18.64
CA LYS A 128 -0.38 -4.39 -19.20
C LYS A 128 -0.19 -4.24 -20.71
N GLY A 129 0.97 -4.66 -21.22
CA GLY A 129 1.33 -4.50 -22.63
C GLY A 129 1.93 -3.15 -23.02
N SER A 130 1.99 -2.15 -22.10
CA SER A 130 2.76 -0.93 -22.38
C SER A 130 4.27 -1.22 -22.35
N PHE A 131 5.06 -0.49 -23.14
CA PHE A 131 6.53 -0.64 -23.19
C PHE A 131 7.16 -0.56 -21.80
N ILE A 132 6.74 0.41 -21.00
CA ILE A 132 7.20 0.59 -19.61
C ILE A 132 6.86 -0.63 -18.75
N LYS A 133 5.62 -1.14 -18.85
CA LYS A 133 5.19 -2.31 -18.09
C LYS A 133 6.01 -3.55 -18.46
N ASN A 134 6.32 -3.75 -19.73
CA ASN A 134 7.14 -4.87 -20.19
C ASN A 134 8.56 -4.81 -19.60
N ILE A 135 9.15 -3.61 -19.47
CA ILE A 135 10.45 -3.43 -18.80
C ILE A 135 10.35 -3.78 -17.31
N VAL A 136 9.30 -3.30 -16.64
CA VAL A 136 9.06 -3.60 -15.23
C VAL A 136 8.87 -5.09 -15.00
N ASP A 137 8.08 -5.76 -15.84
CA ASP A 137 7.83 -7.21 -15.79
C ASP A 137 9.11 -8.05 -16.06
N TYR A 138 10.06 -7.50 -16.82
CA TYR A 138 11.35 -8.15 -17.05
C TYR A 138 12.29 -8.07 -15.82
N ILE A 139 12.23 -6.95 -15.09
CA ILE A 139 13.12 -6.69 -13.93
C ILE A 139 12.59 -7.36 -12.65
N LEU A 140 11.26 -7.45 -12.50
CA LEU A 140 10.64 -7.98 -11.30
C LEU A 140 10.62 -9.52 -11.29
N PRO A 141 10.61 -10.14 -10.09
CA PRO A 141 10.56 -11.61 -9.98
C PRO A 141 9.32 -12.18 -10.67
N LYS A 142 9.52 -13.32 -11.36
CA LYS A 142 8.42 -14.05 -12.01
C LYS A 142 7.54 -14.79 -10.99
N SER A 143 6.39 -15.26 -11.46
CA SER A 143 5.51 -16.11 -10.63
C SER A 143 6.27 -17.34 -10.11
N GLY A 144 6.16 -17.60 -8.82
CA GLY A 144 6.90 -18.68 -8.15
C GLY A 144 8.30 -18.27 -7.66
N GLU A 145 8.84 -17.13 -8.11
CA GLU A 145 10.11 -16.62 -7.65
C GLU A 145 9.94 -15.74 -6.41
N GLY A 146 10.78 -15.96 -5.41
CA GLY A 146 10.92 -15.11 -4.22
C GLY A 146 12.09 -14.14 -4.34
N PRO A 147 12.27 -13.25 -3.36
CA PRO A 147 13.47 -12.44 -3.25
C PRO A 147 14.72 -13.31 -3.15
N SER A 148 15.85 -12.83 -3.67
CA SER A 148 17.13 -13.53 -3.59
C SER A 148 17.47 -13.90 -2.14
N GLN A 149 18.28 -14.94 -1.93
CA GLN A 149 18.73 -15.37 -0.60
C GLN A 149 19.40 -14.21 0.15
N LYS A 150 20.24 -13.42 -0.53
CA LYS A 150 20.87 -12.22 0.03
C LYS A 150 19.83 -11.21 0.53
N THR A 151 18.78 -10.97 -0.23
CA THR A 151 17.70 -10.07 0.13
C THR A 151 16.93 -10.59 1.34
N ARG A 152 16.63 -11.89 1.41
CA ARG A 152 15.93 -12.51 2.54
C ARG A 152 16.71 -12.40 3.85
N ILE A 153 18.05 -12.60 3.81
CA ILE A 153 18.91 -12.54 4.99
C ILE A 153 19.10 -11.08 5.46
N SER A 154 19.23 -10.12 4.54
CA SER A 154 19.50 -8.71 4.87
C SER A 154 18.23 -7.82 4.85
N GLY A 155 17.06 -8.40 4.63
CA GLY A 155 15.80 -7.68 4.58
C GLY A 155 15.33 -7.24 5.98
N TYR A 156 14.73 -6.07 6.07
CA TYR A 156 14.10 -5.58 7.28
C TYR A 156 12.96 -4.61 6.97
N TYR A 157 12.06 -4.45 7.94
CA TYR A 157 11.07 -3.38 8.00
C TYR A 157 11.22 -2.62 9.31
N ASN A 158 11.28 -1.30 9.24
CA ASN A 158 11.21 -0.41 10.40
C ASN A 158 9.83 0.26 10.37
N LEU A 159 8.96 -0.14 11.29
CA LEU A 159 7.60 0.35 11.40
C LEU A 159 7.44 1.20 12.65
N ARG A 160 6.77 2.35 12.52
CA ARG A 160 6.42 3.23 13.64
C ARG A 160 4.91 3.31 13.76
N PHE A 161 4.42 3.06 14.96
CA PHE A 161 3.01 3.23 15.31
C PHE A 161 2.86 4.51 16.12
N TYR A 162 1.88 5.29 15.78
CA TYR A 162 1.47 6.50 16.50
C TYR A 162 0.04 6.26 16.97
N LEU A 163 -0.19 6.41 18.28
CA LEU A 163 -1.46 6.20 18.96
C LEU A 163 -2.02 7.54 19.40
#